data_eaca6705147c6eaa5ae64be9843a4c46
#
_entry.id   eaca6705147c6eaa5ae64be9843a4c46
#
_cell.length_a   1.000
_cell.length_b   1.000
_cell.length_c   1.000
_cell.angle_alpha   90.00
_cell.angle_beta   90.00
_cell.angle_gamma   90.00
#
_symmetry.space_group_name_H-M   'P 1'
#
loop_
_entity.id
_entity.type
_entity.pdbx_description
1 polymer ?
#
loop_
_entity_poly.entity_id
_entity_poly.type
_entity_poly.pdbx_seq_one_letter_code
_entity_poly.pdbx_strand_id
1 'polypeptide(L)'
;MKRREILTAAVLAAAGGLVLGRDLPAVSAMPAHPPAAVARFMATIGGWGLPAAGAAASVPRLLTLVEFFDYHCPYCRAMSPYLPALLDAHPDVRLLFAEYPILAPDSAIASRLALAAARQNLYLPAHDWLFRQHGRYTTAMVGALAAAIGADAARLRRDMNDPAIGMLLDRLQFAGERLDLQGTPAMVTTNGVAEGFLPPAGLTALVRSLRTRNAVRRA
;
A
#
# COMPACT_ATOMS: atom_id res chain seq x y z
N MET A 1 -58.57 5.39 -45.56
CA MET A 1 -58.72 4.73 -44.26
C MET A 1 -57.41 3.98 -43.98
N LYS A 2 -56.52 4.53 -43.17
CA LYS A 2 -55.23 3.92 -42.83
C LYS A 2 -55.19 3.69 -41.33
N ARG A 3 -55.09 2.44 -40.94
CA ARG A 3 -54.97 1.99 -39.54
C ARG A 3 -53.58 2.40 -39.05
N ARG A 4 -53.52 3.14 -37.95
CA ARG A 4 -52.32 3.39 -37.16
C ARG A 4 -52.13 2.23 -36.22
N GLU A 5 -51.08 1.46 -36.43
CA GLU A 5 -50.62 0.46 -35.48
C GLU A 5 -49.85 1.17 -34.36
N ILE A 6 -50.39 1.02 -33.16
CA ILE A 6 -49.73 1.49 -31.93
C ILE A 6 -48.79 0.41 -31.51
N LEU A 7 -47.47 0.64 -31.68
CA LEU A 7 -46.41 -0.18 -31.15
C LEU A 7 -46.36 0.05 -29.63
N THR A 8 -46.84 -0.93 -28.89
CA THR A 8 -46.67 -1.03 -27.45
C THR A 8 -45.21 -1.40 -27.16
N ALA A 9 -44.40 -0.44 -26.68
CA ALA A 9 -43.08 -0.70 -26.17
C ALA A 9 -43.21 -1.48 -24.86
N ALA A 10 -42.85 -2.76 -24.90
CA ALA A 10 -42.68 -3.57 -23.72
C ALA A 10 -41.42 -3.08 -22.99
N VAL A 11 -41.60 -2.44 -21.84
CA VAL A 11 -40.54 -2.17 -20.88
C VAL A 11 -40.14 -3.48 -20.26
N LEU A 12 -39.05 -4.07 -20.74
CA LEU A 12 -38.36 -5.13 -20.04
C LEU A 12 -37.73 -4.53 -18.78
N ALA A 13 -38.39 -4.73 -17.66
CA ALA A 13 -37.79 -4.56 -16.34
C ALA A 13 -36.65 -5.60 -16.23
N ALA A 14 -35.43 -5.17 -16.52
CA ALA A 14 -34.25 -5.91 -16.17
C ALA A 14 -34.23 -6.00 -14.64
N ALA A 15 -34.63 -7.15 -14.12
CA ALA A 15 -34.43 -7.52 -12.74
C ALA A 15 -32.94 -7.36 -12.44
N GLY A 16 -32.62 -6.37 -11.61
CA GLY A 16 -31.30 -6.21 -11.03
C GLY A 16 -30.98 -7.45 -10.23
N GLY A 17 -30.39 -8.43 -10.88
CA GLY A 17 -29.77 -9.55 -10.21
C GLY A 17 -28.73 -9.01 -9.27
N LEU A 18 -29.02 -9.10 -8.00
CA LEU A 18 -28.10 -8.94 -6.89
C LEU A 18 -26.90 -9.85 -7.19
N VAL A 19 -25.79 -9.26 -7.64
CA VAL A 19 -24.52 -9.96 -7.75
C VAL A 19 -23.98 -10.13 -6.34
N LEU A 20 -24.64 -11.04 -5.61
CA LEU A 20 -24.12 -11.58 -4.38
C LEU A 20 -22.95 -12.50 -4.72
N GLY A 21 -21.77 -12.10 -4.30
CA GLY A 21 -20.69 -13.04 -4.08
C GLY A 21 -20.04 -13.61 -5.34
N ARG A 22 -19.53 -12.75 -6.24
CA ARG A 22 -18.43 -13.19 -7.10
C ARG A 22 -17.15 -12.90 -6.37
N ASP A 23 -16.64 -13.96 -5.79
CA ASP A 23 -15.27 -14.31 -5.45
C ASP A 23 -14.29 -13.16 -5.63
N LEU A 24 -14.13 -12.37 -4.56
CA LEU A 24 -12.86 -11.71 -4.32
C LEU A 24 -11.81 -12.82 -4.47
N PRO A 25 -10.74 -12.66 -5.25
CA PRO A 25 -9.70 -13.66 -5.33
C PRO A 25 -9.36 -14.05 -3.91
N ALA A 26 -9.63 -15.30 -3.59
CA ALA A 26 -9.52 -15.75 -2.23
C ALA A 26 -8.08 -15.46 -1.80
N VAL A 27 -7.93 -14.78 -0.67
CA VAL A 27 -6.64 -14.64 0.03
C VAL A 27 -5.98 -16.02 0.25
N SER A 28 -6.74 -17.09 -0.01
CA SER A 28 -6.32 -18.50 -0.01
C SER A 28 -5.46 -18.94 -1.20
N ALA A 29 -5.42 -18.19 -2.29
CA ALA A 29 -4.67 -18.55 -3.51
C ALA A 29 -3.26 -17.91 -3.56
N MET A 30 -2.79 -17.38 -2.44
CA MET A 30 -1.45 -16.82 -2.36
C MET A 30 -0.41 -17.92 -2.45
N PRO A 31 0.61 -17.81 -3.34
CA PRO A 31 1.74 -18.71 -3.32
C PRO A 31 2.32 -18.74 -1.91
N ALA A 32 2.51 -19.94 -1.38
CA ALA A 32 3.01 -20.12 -0.04
C ALA A 32 4.50 -19.75 0.00
N HIS A 33 4.78 -18.46 0.20
CA HIS A 33 6.13 -18.08 0.64
C HIS A 33 6.43 -18.81 1.94
N PRO A 34 7.62 -19.43 2.09
CA PRO A 34 7.91 -20.16 3.30
C PRO A 34 7.74 -19.22 4.50
N PRO A 35 6.87 -19.53 5.47
CA PRO A 35 6.55 -18.63 6.59
C PRO A 35 7.79 -18.10 7.32
N ALA A 36 8.86 -18.90 7.32
CA ALA A 36 10.15 -18.53 7.91
C ALA A 36 10.89 -17.43 7.15
N ALA A 37 10.73 -17.31 5.82
CA ALA A 37 11.35 -16.23 5.04
C ALA A 37 10.62 -14.92 5.29
N VAL A 38 9.30 -14.95 5.29
CA VAL A 38 8.45 -13.78 5.60
C VAL A 38 8.66 -13.34 7.05
N ALA A 39 8.71 -14.25 8.01
CA ALA A 39 8.94 -13.91 9.42
C ALA A 39 10.31 -13.24 9.63
N ARG A 40 11.37 -13.75 8.99
CA ARG A 40 12.70 -13.12 9.02
C ARG A 40 12.69 -11.73 8.40
N PHE A 41 12.05 -11.59 7.26
CA PHE A 41 11.88 -10.28 6.60
C PHE A 41 11.13 -9.29 7.50
N MET A 42 9.99 -9.69 8.08
CA MET A 42 9.21 -8.84 8.99
C MET A 42 10.00 -8.42 10.23
N ALA A 43 10.83 -9.30 10.78
CA ALA A 43 11.72 -8.96 11.90
C ALA A 43 12.80 -7.94 11.48
N THR A 44 13.29 -8.03 10.26
CA THR A 44 14.34 -7.14 9.73
C THR A 44 13.80 -5.75 9.41
N ILE A 45 12.58 -5.64 8.84
CA ILE A 45 11.96 -4.35 8.48
C ILE A 45 11.83 -3.42 9.69
N GLY A 46 11.46 -3.94 10.85
CA GLY A 46 11.34 -3.12 12.07
C GLY A 46 12.64 -2.41 12.46
N GLY A 47 13.79 -2.95 12.06
CA GLY A 47 15.12 -2.37 12.27
C GLY A 47 15.57 -1.41 11.15
N TRP A 48 14.86 -1.31 10.04
CA TRP A 48 15.25 -0.45 8.91
C TRP A 48 14.71 0.96 8.99
N GLY A 49 13.98 1.30 10.06
CA GLY A 49 13.45 2.64 10.26
C GLY A 49 12.38 3.05 9.26
N LEU A 50 11.66 2.07 8.71
CA LEU A 50 10.52 2.35 7.84
C LEU A 50 9.46 3.15 8.60
N PRO A 51 8.89 4.18 7.99
CA PRO A 51 7.75 4.90 8.56
C PRO A 51 6.59 3.94 8.81
N ALA A 52 5.87 4.15 9.89
CA ALA A 52 4.73 3.34 10.28
C ALA A 52 3.50 4.22 10.47
N ALA A 53 2.35 3.70 10.06
CA ALA A 53 1.04 4.25 10.37
C ALA A 53 0.25 3.25 11.23
N GLY A 54 -0.67 3.74 12.04
CA GLY A 54 -1.53 2.92 12.90
C GLY A 54 -1.06 2.85 14.35
N ALA A 55 -1.50 1.83 15.06
CA ALA A 55 -1.51 1.69 16.50
C ALA A 55 -0.26 2.16 17.27
N ALA A 56 -0.50 2.74 18.42
CA ALA A 56 0.54 3.13 19.36
C ALA A 56 1.43 1.94 19.75
N ALA A 57 2.71 2.22 20.00
CA ALA A 57 3.72 1.23 20.38
C ALA A 57 3.37 0.40 21.64
N SER A 58 2.36 0.80 22.39
CA SER A 58 1.90 0.17 23.63
C SER A 58 0.91 -0.99 23.44
N VAL A 59 0.41 -1.25 22.21
CA VAL A 59 -0.52 -2.36 21.98
C VAL A 59 0.26 -3.67 21.84
N PRO A 60 0.12 -4.62 22.79
CA PRO A 60 0.75 -5.92 22.66
C PRO A 60 0.18 -6.67 21.44
N ARG A 61 1.08 -7.24 20.63
CA ARG A 61 0.72 -8.16 19.52
C ARG A 61 0.02 -7.51 18.34
N LEU A 62 0.60 -6.45 17.81
CA LEU A 62 0.15 -5.85 16.57
C LEU A 62 0.21 -6.83 15.39
N LEU A 63 -0.88 -6.87 14.62
CA LEU A 63 -0.87 -7.48 13.29
C LEU A 63 -0.14 -6.52 12.36
N THR A 64 1.00 -6.93 11.85
CA THR A 64 1.80 -6.08 10.96
C THR A 64 1.50 -6.42 9.51
N LEU A 65 1.13 -5.39 8.75
CA LEU A 65 1.06 -5.39 7.31
C LEU A 65 2.21 -4.54 6.78
N VAL A 66 2.81 -4.96 5.66
CA VAL A 66 3.80 -4.16 4.94
C VAL A 66 3.29 -3.97 3.53
N GLU A 67 3.07 -2.74 3.11
CA GLU A 67 2.74 -2.42 1.74
C GLU A 67 4.01 -2.13 0.96
N PHE A 68 4.29 -2.94 -0.08
CA PHE A 68 5.25 -2.61 -1.13
C PHE A 68 4.52 -1.83 -2.22
N PHE A 69 4.99 -0.63 -2.51
CA PHE A 69 4.29 0.27 -3.42
C PHE A 69 5.27 1.13 -4.25
N ASP A 70 4.74 1.71 -5.32
CA ASP A 70 5.43 2.68 -6.16
C ASP A 70 4.50 3.88 -6.42
N TYR A 71 5.04 5.10 -6.39
CA TYR A 71 4.24 6.32 -6.59
C TYR A 71 3.69 6.45 -8.03
N HIS A 72 4.29 5.79 -9.02
CA HIS A 72 3.74 5.71 -10.37
C HIS A 72 2.63 4.66 -10.51
N CYS A 73 2.47 3.78 -9.52
CA CYS A 73 1.47 2.72 -9.59
C CYS A 73 0.04 3.28 -9.45
N PRO A 74 -0.83 3.14 -10.47
CA PRO A 74 -2.20 3.63 -10.38
C PRO A 74 -3.03 2.87 -9.35
N TYR A 75 -2.73 1.59 -9.13
CA TYR A 75 -3.41 0.75 -8.13
C TYR A 75 -2.98 1.07 -6.70
N CYS A 76 -1.70 1.43 -6.46
CA CYS A 76 -1.25 1.94 -5.17
C CYS A 76 -1.94 3.27 -4.84
N ARG A 77 -1.98 4.18 -5.81
CA ARG A 77 -2.69 5.46 -5.70
C ARG A 77 -4.17 5.27 -5.37
N ALA A 78 -4.84 4.30 -6.02
CA ALA A 78 -6.24 3.99 -5.79
C ALA A 78 -6.47 3.32 -4.41
N MET A 79 -5.50 2.57 -3.89
CA MET A 79 -5.60 1.88 -2.61
C MET A 79 -5.28 2.79 -1.41
N SER A 80 -4.34 3.71 -1.57
CA SER A 80 -3.84 4.59 -0.49
C SER A 80 -4.96 5.28 0.32
N PRO A 81 -6.05 5.83 -0.26
CA PRO A 81 -7.12 6.47 0.51
C PRO A 81 -7.89 5.53 1.44
N TYR A 82 -7.82 4.22 1.25
CA TYR A 82 -8.53 3.24 2.09
C TYR A 82 -7.74 2.83 3.35
N LEU A 83 -6.43 3.07 3.36
CA LEU A 83 -5.56 2.62 4.43
C LEU A 83 -5.82 3.32 5.78
N PRO A 84 -6.07 4.64 5.85
CA PRO A 84 -6.45 5.29 7.10
C PRO A 84 -7.71 4.67 7.72
N ALA A 85 -8.78 4.49 6.94
CA ALA A 85 -10.01 3.88 7.42
C ALA A 85 -9.82 2.42 7.88
N LEU A 86 -8.91 1.66 7.23
CA LEU A 86 -8.54 0.33 7.69
C LEU A 86 -7.90 0.37 9.09
N LEU A 87 -6.99 1.31 9.32
CA LEU A 87 -6.29 1.44 10.60
C LEU A 87 -7.23 1.91 11.71
N ASP A 88 -8.14 2.84 11.41
CA ASP A 88 -9.17 3.30 12.34
C ASP A 88 -10.12 2.16 12.76
N ALA A 89 -10.51 1.31 11.81
CA ALA A 89 -11.37 0.16 12.06
C ALA A 89 -10.65 -1.01 12.77
N HIS A 90 -9.33 -1.04 12.72
CA HIS A 90 -8.49 -2.14 13.23
C HIS A 90 -7.30 -1.62 14.05
N PRO A 91 -7.50 -1.14 15.29
CA PRO A 91 -6.44 -0.55 16.11
C PRO A 91 -5.34 -1.55 16.52
N ASP A 92 -5.56 -2.85 16.34
CA ASP A 92 -4.58 -3.91 16.50
C ASP A 92 -3.68 -4.13 15.27
N VAL A 93 -3.88 -3.35 14.20
CA VAL A 93 -3.09 -3.38 12.97
C VAL A 93 -2.04 -2.28 12.98
N ARG A 94 -0.84 -2.64 12.56
CA ARG A 94 0.24 -1.71 12.20
C ARG A 94 0.54 -1.86 10.73
N LEU A 95 0.54 -0.74 9.99
CA LEU A 95 0.95 -0.68 8.59
C LEU A 95 2.34 -0.08 8.48
N LEU A 96 3.23 -0.77 7.79
CA LEU A 96 4.55 -0.29 7.39
C LEU A 96 4.56 -0.05 5.88
N PHE A 97 5.20 1.01 5.44
CA PHE A 97 5.37 1.35 4.04
C PHE A 97 6.76 0.93 3.56
N ALA A 98 6.81 0.14 2.50
CA ALA A 98 8.04 -0.31 1.84
C ALA A 98 8.11 0.34 0.45
N GLU A 99 8.93 1.36 0.33
CA GLU A 99 9.22 2.02 -0.94
C GLU A 99 9.82 1.01 -1.93
N TYR A 100 9.10 0.76 -3.03
CA TYR A 100 9.47 -0.24 -4.04
C TYR A 100 9.42 0.37 -5.43
N PRO A 101 10.38 1.26 -5.77
CA PRO A 101 10.36 2.07 -6.98
C PRO A 101 10.80 1.28 -8.21
N ILE A 102 9.89 0.49 -8.80
CA ILE A 102 10.17 -0.45 -9.91
C ILE A 102 9.53 -0.08 -11.23
N LEU A 103 8.56 0.87 -11.26
CA LEU A 103 7.75 1.09 -12.45
C LEU A 103 8.32 2.12 -13.42
N ALA A 104 9.12 3.08 -12.93
CA ALA A 104 9.73 4.10 -13.77
C ALA A 104 11.10 4.55 -13.24
N PRO A 105 11.99 5.07 -14.09
CA PRO A 105 13.31 5.53 -13.65
C PRO A 105 13.26 6.64 -12.59
N ASP A 106 12.21 7.44 -12.59
CA ASP A 106 12.01 8.53 -11.63
C ASP A 106 11.17 8.14 -10.40
N SER A 107 10.67 6.89 -10.30
CA SER A 107 10.04 6.36 -9.09
C SER A 107 10.96 6.50 -7.87
N ALA A 108 12.26 6.23 -8.04
CA ALA A 108 13.24 6.37 -6.97
C ALA A 108 13.40 7.82 -6.46
N ILE A 109 13.12 8.83 -7.28
CA ILE A 109 13.15 10.24 -6.84
C ILE A 109 12.00 10.50 -5.86
N ALA A 110 10.79 9.99 -6.16
CA ALA A 110 9.64 10.12 -5.27
C ALA A 110 9.90 9.42 -3.92
N SER A 111 10.41 8.19 -3.94
CA SER A 111 10.79 7.44 -2.73
C SER A 111 11.84 8.18 -1.90
N ARG A 112 12.88 8.75 -2.53
CA ARG A 112 13.89 9.56 -1.85
C ARG A 112 13.32 10.80 -1.19
N LEU A 113 12.38 11.48 -1.84
CA LEU A 113 11.68 12.65 -1.27
C LEU A 113 10.86 12.26 -0.03
N ALA A 114 10.10 11.16 -0.09
CA ALA A 114 9.32 10.67 1.04
C ALA A 114 10.21 10.27 2.22
N LEU A 115 11.30 9.53 1.96
CA LEU A 115 12.23 9.08 2.99
C LEU A 115 13.04 10.26 3.58
N ALA A 116 13.35 11.30 2.81
CA ALA A 116 13.94 12.52 3.32
C ALA A 116 12.96 13.28 4.24
N ALA A 117 11.67 13.33 3.87
CA ALA A 117 10.64 13.91 4.72
C ALA A 117 10.45 13.10 6.02
N ALA A 118 10.62 11.78 5.98
CA ALA A 118 10.61 10.92 7.18
C ALA A 118 11.61 11.36 8.24
N ARG A 119 12.80 11.88 7.84
CA ARG A 119 13.81 12.41 8.77
C ARG A 119 13.39 13.70 9.47
N GLN A 120 12.29 14.30 9.00
CA GLN A 120 11.66 15.45 9.62
C GLN A 120 10.31 15.09 10.28
N ASN A 121 10.01 13.78 10.44
CA ASN A 121 8.73 13.23 10.91
C ASN A 121 7.52 13.59 10.02
N LEU A 122 7.76 13.81 8.73
CA LEU A 122 6.78 14.26 7.75
C LEU A 122 6.55 13.23 6.63
N TYR A 123 6.79 11.93 6.92
CA TYR A 123 6.63 10.88 5.90
C TYR A 123 5.21 10.82 5.35
N LEU A 124 4.20 10.67 6.20
CA LEU A 124 2.81 10.51 5.77
C LEU A 124 2.30 11.73 4.98
N PRO A 125 2.53 12.98 5.43
CA PRO A 125 2.20 14.14 4.60
C PRO A 125 2.89 14.14 3.23
N ALA A 126 4.17 13.72 3.16
CA ALA A 126 4.91 13.62 1.91
C ALA A 126 4.36 12.50 1.02
N HIS A 127 4.09 11.33 1.59
CA HIS A 127 3.49 10.18 0.91
C HIS A 127 2.16 10.55 0.25
N ASP A 128 1.26 11.18 1.01
CA ASP A 128 -0.03 11.64 0.49
C ASP A 128 0.12 12.70 -0.60
N TRP A 129 1.07 13.63 -0.41
CA TRP A 129 1.33 14.66 -1.41
C TRP A 129 1.87 14.04 -2.71
N LEU A 130 2.82 13.12 -2.62
CA LEU A 130 3.41 12.44 -3.77
C LEU A 130 2.37 11.63 -4.56
N PHE A 131 1.49 10.89 -3.90
CA PHE A 131 0.42 10.19 -4.59
C PHE A 131 -0.58 11.10 -5.32
N ARG A 132 -0.71 12.36 -4.91
CA ARG A 132 -1.53 13.35 -5.63
C ARG A 132 -0.85 13.95 -6.85
N GLN A 133 0.47 13.76 -7.01
CA GLN A 133 1.17 14.27 -8.19
C GLN A 133 0.91 13.39 -9.42
N HIS A 134 0.91 14.03 -10.58
CA HIS A 134 0.80 13.38 -11.88
C HIS A 134 2.01 13.71 -12.74
N GLY A 135 2.40 12.80 -13.61
CA GLY A 135 3.56 12.97 -14.46
C GLY A 135 4.86 12.56 -13.76
N ARG A 136 5.98 13.17 -14.19
CA ARG A 136 7.32 12.75 -13.74
C ARG A 136 7.68 13.33 -12.39
N TYR A 137 8.35 12.53 -11.57
CA TYR A 137 8.98 13.00 -10.34
C TYR A 137 10.36 13.56 -10.64
N THR A 138 10.67 14.75 -10.08
CA THR A 138 11.95 15.42 -10.29
C THR A 138 12.47 16.03 -9.00
N THR A 139 13.78 16.27 -8.94
CA THR A 139 14.41 16.96 -7.81
C THR A 139 13.96 18.41 -7.64
N ALA A 140 13.40 19.01 -8.69
CA ALA A 140 12.80 20.35 -8.62
C ALA A 140 11.55 20.39 -7.73
N MET A 141 10.91 19.27 -7.47
CA MET A 141 9.70 19.17 -6.61
C MET A 141 10.01 19.40 -5.12
N VAL A 142 11.27 19.42 -4.70
CA VAL A 142 11.68 19.66 -3.30
C VAL A 142 11.03 20.91 -2.71
N GLY A 143 11.02 22.03 -3.44
CA GLY A 143 10.46 23.29 -2.96
C GLY A 143 8.95 23.22 -2.78
N ALA A 144 8.25 22.64 -3.76
CA ALA A 144 6.80 22.49 -3.71
C ALA A 144 6.35 21.50 -2.62
N LEU A 145 7.05 20.37 -2.49
CA LEU A 145 6.82 19.41 -1.41
C LEU A 145 7.04 20.07 -0.04
N ALA A 146 8.19 20.73 0.15
CA ALA A 146 8.51 21.38 1.42
C ALA A 146 7.44 22.39 1.85
N ALA A 147 7.01 23.25 0.91
CA ALA A 147 5.95 24.22 1.16
C ALA A 147 4.62 23.56 1.51
N ALA A 148 4.28 22.45 0.84
CA ALA A 148 3.01 21.74 1.03
C ALA A 148 2.92 21.02 2.39
N ILE A 149 4.04 20.53 2.92
CA ILE A 149 4.05 19.73 4.16
C ILE A 149 4.72 20.42 5.35
N GLY A 150 5.18 21.68 5.19
CA GLY A 150 5.86 22.43 6.24
C GLY A 150 7.28 21.93 6.55
N ALA A 151 7.98 21.35 5.56
CA ALA A 151 9.33 20.82 5.74
C ALA A 151 10.40 21.89 5.45
N ASP A 152 11.60 21.70 6.02
CA ASP A 152 12.80 22.42 5.62
C ASP A 152 13.29 21.91 4.24
N ALA A 153 13.18 22.78 3.23
CA ALA A 153 13.53 22.45 1.85
C ALA A 153 15.05 22.17 1.67
N ALA A 154 15.91 22.88 2.40
CA ALA A 154 17.35 22.67 2.32
C ALA A 154 17.73 21.32 2.92
N ARG A 155 17.10 20.95 4.02
CA ARG A 155 17.26 19.63 4.67
C ARG A 155 16.71 18.52 3.78
N LEU A 156 15.51 18.68 3.18
CA LEU A 156 14.97 17.71 2.21
C LEU A 156 15.94 17.46 1.06
N ARG A 157 16.53 18.53 0.49
CA ARG A 157 17.47 18.42 -0.62
C ARG A 157 18.76 17.70 -0.24
N ARG A 158 19.26 17.92 0.96
CA ARG A 158 20.44 17.18 1.47
C ARG A 158 20.08 15.72 1.70
N ASP A 159 19.01 15.48 2.45
CA ASP A 159 18.67 14.17 2.97
C ASP A 159 18.24 13.21 1.85
N MET A 160 17.54 13.67 0.78
CA MET A 160 17.18 12.82 -0.35
C MET A 160 18.40 12.26 -1.11
N ASN A 161 19.56 12.92 -0.99
CA ASN A 161 20.80 12.49 -1.62
C ASN A 161 21.69 11.67 -0.67
N ASP A 162 21.26 11.45 0.58
CA ASP A 162 22.03 10.67 1.54
C ASP A 162 22.19 9.22 1.08
N PRO A 163 23.40 8.67 1.08
CA PRO A 163 23.64 7.26 0.73
C PRO A 163 22.82 6.27 1.56
N ALA A 164 22.52 6.60 2.82
CA ALA A 164 21.71 5.73 3.67
C ALA A 164 20.28 5.52 3.14
N ILE A 165 19.70 6.53 2.49
CA ILE A 165 18.40 6.39 1.80
C ILE A 165 18.56 5.48 0.58
N GLY A 166 19.64 5.61 -0.19
CA GLY A 166 19.93 4.69 -1.28
C GLY A 166 20.03 3.25 -0.81
N MET A 167 20.86 3.00 0.21
CA MET A 167 21.00 1.66 0.79
C MET A 167 19.68 1.10 1.34
N LEU A 168 18.79 1.93 1.87
CA LEU A 168 17.46 1.49 2.31
C LEU A 168 16.62 1.04 1.12
N LEU A 169 16.58 1.82 0.04
CA LEU A 169 15.84 1.47 -1.19
C LEU A 169 16.37 0.17 -1.79
N ASP A 170 17.71 -0.01 -1.88
CA ASP A 170 18.33 -1.25 -2.37
C ASP A 170 17.92 -2.47 -1.53
N ARG A 171 17.87 -2.32 -0.20
CA ARG A 171 17.41 -3.39 0.71
C ARG A 171 15.94 -3.73 0.52
N LEU A 172 15.08 -2.72 0.32
CA LEU A 172 13.67 -2.92 0.09
C LEU A 172 13.43 -3.58 -1.28
N GLN A 173 14.18 -3.17 -2.30
CA GLN A 173 14.14 -3.81 -3.60
C GLN A 173 14.57 -5.27 -3.51
N PHE A 174 15.73 -5.55 -2.92
CA PHE A 174 16.20 -6.91 -2.69
C PHE A 174 15.19 -7.75 -1.91
N ALA A 175 14.51 -7.16 -0.91
CA ALA A 175 13.48 -7.84 -0.14
C ALA A 175 12.25 -8.19 -1.00
N GLY A 176 11.79 -7.28 -1.86
CA GLY A 176 10.71 -7.54 -2.81
C GLY A 176 11.06 -8.68 -3.78
N GLU A 177 12.27 -8.67 -4.33
CA GLU A 177 12.78 -9.74 -5.20
C GLU A 177 12.85 -11.09 -4.44
N ARG A 178 13.32 -11.11 -3.20
CA ARG A 178 13.38 -12.32 -2.34
C ARG A 178 12.01 -12.85 -1.96
N LEU A 179 11.00 -11.99 -1.94
CA LEU A 179 9.60 -12.36 -1.73
C LEU A 179 8.90 -12.70 -3.06
N ASP A 180 9.63 -12.68 -4.18
CA ASP A 180 9.10 -12.95 -5.52
C ASP A 180 7.89 -12.05 -5.86
N LEU A 181 7.95 -10.77 -5.47
CA LEU A 181 6.87 -9.82 -5.77
C LEU A 181 6.86 -9.49 -7.25
N GLN A 182 5.72 -9.71 -7.90
CA GLN A 182 5.57 -9.49 -9.34
C GLN A 182 5.19 -8.04 -9.69
N GLY A 183 4.85 -7.21 -8.68
CA GLY A 183 4.45 -5.83 -8.89
C GLY A 183 3.97 -5.12 -7.63
N THR A 184 3.29 -4.00 -7.84
CA THR A 184 2.73 -3.17 -6.77
C THR A 184 1.25 -2.87 -7.03
N PRO A 185 0.44 -2.67 -5.98
CA PRO A 185 0.77 -2.86 -4.58
C PRO A 185 0.91 -4.34 -4.20
N ALA A 186 1.74 -4.64 -3.18
CA ALA A 186 1.79 -5.96 -2.58
C ALA A 186 1.74 -5.83 -1.05
N MET A 187 0.76 -6.49 -0.43
CA MET A 187 0.60 -6.52 1.03
C MET A 187 1.28 -7.75 1.60
N VAL A 188 2.39 -7.55 2.27
CA VAL A 188 3.16 -8.61 2.94
C VAL A 188 2.71 -8.72 4.40
N THR A 189 2.46 -9.94 4.83
CA THR A 189 2.02 -10.28 6.19
C THR A 189 2.78 -11.49 6.70
N THR A 190 2.70 -11.79 7.99
CA THR A 190 3.30 -13.01 8.56
C THR A 190 2.73 -14.32 7.97
N ASN A 191 1.61 -14.25 7.24
CA ASN A 191 0.92 -15.41 6.67
C ASN A 191 1.15 -15.54 5.15
N GLY A 192 1.82 -14.58 4.53
CA GLY A 192 2.10 -14.57 3.09
C GLY A 192 1.91 -13.18 2.47
N VAL A 193 1.83 -13.15 1.15
CA VAL A 193 1.73 -11.94 0.33
C VAL A 193 0.37 -11.90 -0.37
N ALA A 194 -0.29 -10.74 -0.38
CA ALA A 194 -1.44 -10.46 -1.23
C ALA A 194 -1.02 -9.42 -2.26
N GLU A 195 -0.95 -9.82 -3.52
CA GLU A 195 -0.55 -8.94 -4.63
C GLU A 195 -1.76 -8.27 -5.27
N GLY A 196 -1.52 -7.07 -5.78
CA GLY A 196 -2.50 -6.29 -6.51
C GLY A 196 -3.42 -5.45 -5.60
N PHE A 197 -4.31 -4.72 -6.26
CA PHE A 197 -5.26 -3.82 -5.61
C PHE A 197 -6.23 -4.57 -4.70
N LEU A 198 -6.31 -4.15 -3.45
CA LEU A 198 -7.30 -4.62 -2.50
C LEU A 198 -8.33 -3.51 -2.22
N PRO A 199 -9.60 -3.71 -2.59
CA PRO A 199 -10.67 -2.80 -2.18
C PRO A 199 -10.88 -2.88 -0.65
N PRO A 200 -11.64 -1.95 -0.03
CA PRO A 200 -11.87 -1.94 1.42
C PRO A 200 -12.29 -3.28 2.01
N ALA A 201 -13.17 -4.01 1.32
CA ALA A 201 -13.60 -5.35 1.74
C ALA A 201 -12.44 -6.37 1.69
N GLY A 202 -11.55 -6.28 0.69
CA GLY A 202 -10.36 -7.13 0.56
C GLY A 202 -9.34 -6.86 1.67
N LEU A 203 -9.09 -5.59 1.98
CA LEU A 203 -8.21 -5.19 3.09
C LEU A 203 -8.74 -5.72 4.44
N THR A 204 -10.05 -5.57 4.69
CA THR A 204 -10.70 -6.12 5.89
C THR A 204 -10.61 -7.64 5.94
N ALA A 205 -10.81 -8.33 4.81
CA ALA A 205 -10.68 -9.79 4.71
C ALA A 205 -9.24 -10.24 5.01
N LEU A 206 -8.24 -9.50 4.52
CA LEU A 206 -6.82 -9.76 4.82
C LEU A 206 -6.56 -9.70 6.33
N VAL A 207 -6.99 -8.64 7.00
CA VAL A 207 -6.84 -8.51 8.47
C VAL A 207 -7.54 -9.64 9.21
N ARG A 208 -8.75 -10.02 8.80
CA ARG A 208 -9.50 -11.13 9.39
C ARG A 208 -8.74 -12.46 9.27
N SER A 209 -8.18 -12.72 8.08
CA SER A 209 -7.39 -13.94 7.84
C SER A 209 -6.15 -14.02 8.74
N LEU A 210 -5.51 -12.89 9.02
CA LEU A 210 -4.38 -12.81 9.94
C LEU A 210 -4.78 -13.17 11.37
N ARG A 211 -5.91 -12.68 11.85
CA ARG A 211 -6.43 -12.99 13.19
C ARG A 211 -6.71 -14.47 13.36
N THR A 212 -7.41 -15.07 12.40
CA THR A 212 -7.78 -16.50 12.43
C THR A 212 -6.54 -17.40 12.48
N ARG A 213 -5.56 -17.18 11.60
CA ARG A 213 -4.34 -18.00 11.55
C ARG A 213 -3.46 -17.82 12.78
N ASN A 214 -3.38 -16.60 13.33
CA ASN A 214 -2.65 -16.36 14.57
C ASN A 214 -3.32 -17.02 15.80
N ALA A 215 -4.66 -17.16 15.81
CA ALA A 215 -5.37 -17.89 16.84
C ALA A 215 -5.05 -19.40 16.79
N VAL A 216 -5.09 -20.00 15.59
CA VAL A 216 -4.77 -21.44 15.38
C VAL A 216 -3.33 -21.79 15.77
N ARG A 217 -2.36 -20.88 15.55
CA ARG A 217 -0.94 -21.13 15.92
C ARG A 217 -0.69 -21.11 17.42
N ARG A 218 -1.65 -20.69 18.23
CA ARG A 218 -1.54 -20.56 19.70
C ARG A 218 -2.30 -21.62 20.47
N ALA A 219 -3.20 -22.33 19.78
CA ALA A 219 -3.92 -23.48 20.30
C ALA A 219 -3.12 -24.77 20.13
#